data_4c85b554c2de2c50aede7c1011de7805
#
_entry.id   4c85b554c2de2c50aede7c1011de7805
#
_cell.length_a   1.000
_cell.length_b   1.000
_cell.length_c   1.000
_cell.angle_alpha   90.00
_cell.angle_beta   90.00
_cell.angle_gamma   90.00
#
_symmetry.space_group_name_H-M   'P 1'
#
loop_
_entity.id
_entity.type
_entity.pdbx_description
1 polymer ?
#
loop_
_entity_poly.entity_id
_entity_poly.type
_entity_poly.pdbx_seq_one_letter_code
_entity_poly.pdbx_strand_id
1 'polypeptide(L)'
;MIPSQMLKGTLEGCIMAIISRQPTYGYEIAEQLKNYGFGQIAEGTIYPLLLRLEKNGLANAEYRASEVGPKRKYYALTAKGREELASFLASYRELTGAVDRLMDEMKGEST
;
A
#
# COMPACT_ATOMS: atom_id res chain seq x y z
N MET A 1 -4.16 6.07 16.03
CA MET A 1 -2.89 5.56 15.46
C MET A 1 -2.97 4.08 15.13
N ILE A 2 -2.47 3.70 13.96
CA ILE A 2 -2.48 2.30 13.55
C ILE A 2 -1.11 1.68 13.89
N PRO A 3 -1.06 0.64 14.74
CA PRO A 3 0.21 0.00 15.07
C PRO A 3 0.85 -0.63 13.83
N SER A 4 2.18 -0.61 13.77
CA SER A 4 2.91 -1.18 12.62
C SER A 4 2.61 -2.66 12.41
N GLN A 5 2.41 -3.39 13.49
CA GLN A 5 2.05 -4.81 13.41
C GLN A 5 0.70 -5.01 12.71
N MET A 6 -0.24 -4.10 12.92
CA MET A 6 -1.55 -4.17 12.26
C MET A 6 -1.49 -3.81 10.78
N LEU A 7 -0.54 -2.94 10.40
CA LEU A 7 -0.32 -2.59 8.99
C LEU A 7 0.34 -3.72 8.21
N LYS A 8 1.04 -4.59 8.89
CA LYS A 8 1.75 -5.69 8.26
C LYS A 8 0.76 -6.59 7.53
N GLY A 9 1.05 -6.89 6.28
CA GLY A 9 0.16 -7.67 5.43
C GLY A 9 -0.77 -6.84 4.55
N THR A 10 -0.98 -5.56 4.85
CA THR A 10 -1.85 -4.71 4.03
C THR A 10 -1.10 -3.58 3.33
N LEU A 11 0.06 -3.19 3.85
CA LEU A 11 0.76 -2.03 3.34
C LEU A 11 1.18 -2.16 1.89
N GLU A 12 1.66 -3.34 1.49
CA GLU A 12 2.08 -3.58 0.10
C GLU A 12 0.90 -3.41 -0.87
N GLY A 13 -0.27 -3.93 -0.51
CA GLY A 13 -1.48 -3.75 -1.31
C GLY A 13 -1.90 -2.29 -1.41
N CYS A 14 -1.76 -1.53 -0.33
CA CYS A 14 -2.07 -0.11 -0.33
C CYS A 14 -1.10 0.68 -1.21
N ILE A 15 0.17 0.30 -1.22
CA ILE A 15 1.16 0.90 -2.12
C ILE A 15 0.78 0.61 -3.58
N MET A 16 0.40 -0.63 -3.89
CA MET A 16 -0.06 -0.98 -5.23
C MET A 16 -1.26 -0.11 -5.65
N ALA A 17 -2.19 0.13 -4.75
CA ALA A 17 -3.35 0.98 -5.03
C ALA A 17 -2.92 2.41 -5.39
N ILE A 18 -1.95 2.96 -4.68
CA ILE A 18 -1.45 4.30 -4.95
C ILE A 18 -0.79 4.38 -6.33
N ILE A 19 0.13 3.45 -6.63
CA ILE A 19 0.85 3.49 -7.91
C ILE A 19 -0.02 3.03 -9.09
N SER A 20 -1.18 2.43 -8.83
CA SER A 20 -2.13 2.05 -9.88
C SER A 20 -2.75 3.26 -10.58
N ARG A 21 -2.83 4.38 -9.88
CA ARG A 21 -3.46 5.60 -10.41
C ARG A 21 -2.52 6.34 -11.36
N GLN A 22 -1.26 6.43 -10.98
CA GLN A 22 -0.21 7.05 -11.79
C GLN A 22 1.15 6.68 -11.20
N PRO A 23 2.20 6.72 -12.01
CA PRO A 23 3.56 6.48 -11.50
C PRO A 23 3.89 7.40 -10.34
N THR A 24 4.47 6.86 -9.28
CA THR A 24 4.71 7.60 -8.04
C THR A 24 6.04 7.17 -7.43
N TYR A 25 6.72 8.08 -6.75
CA TYR A 25 7.99 7.80 -6.09
C TYR A 25 7.79 7.68 -4.57
N GLY A 26 8.78 7.07 -3.90
CA GLY A 26 8.65 6.69 -2.49
C GLY A 26 8.19 7.78 -1.54
N TYR A 27 8.78 8.99 -1.65
CA TYR A 27 8.40 10.10 -0.78
C TYR A 27 6.92 10.47 -0.96
N GLU A 28 6.47 10.54 -2.22
CA GLU A 28 5.07 10.88 -2.52
C GLU A 28 4.12 9.78 -2.03
N ILE A 29 4.53 8.52 -2.13
CA ILE A 29 3.75 7.40 -1.61
C ILE A 29 3.56 7.56 -0.11
N ALA A 30 4.62 7.90 0.63
CA ALA A 30 4.55 8.12 2.08
C ALA A 30 3.60 9.27 2.42
N GLU A 31 3.65 10.36 1.65
CA GLU A 31 2.78 11.51 1.87
C GLU A 31 1.31 11.16 1.62
N GLN A 32 1.03 10.39 0.55
CA GLN A 32 -0.34 9.97 0.26
C GLN A 32 -0.88 9.05 1.35
N LEU A 33 -0.08 8.10 1.83
CA LEU A 33 -0.50 7.21 2.92
C LEU A 33 -0.83 8.02 4.17
N LYS A 34 -0.01 8.99 4.49
CA LYS A 34 -0.24 9.88 5.64
C LYS A 34 -1.56 10.62 5.48
N ASN A 35 -1.83 11.15 4.30
CA ASN A 35 -3.06 11.91 4.02
C ASN A 35 -4.32 11.05 4.10
N TYR A 36 -4.19 9.76 3.82
CA TYR A 36 -5.31 8.81 3.99
C TYR A 36 -5.53 8.39 5.44
N GLY A 37 -4.61 8.72 6.34
CA GLY A 37 -4.77 8.40 7.74
C GLY A 37 -3.94 7.23 8.24
N PHE A 38 -3.00 6.73 7.44
CA PHE A 38 -2.13 5.63 7.85
C PHE A 38 -1.09 6.05 8.88
N GLY A 39 -0.92 7.36 9.08
CA GLY A 39 0.12 7.88 9.94
C GLY A 39 1.43 8.05 9.17
N GLN A 40 2.48 8.35 9.90
CA GLN A 40 3.79 8.60 9.29
C GLN A 40 4.52 7.27 9.09
N ILE A 41 4.63 6.85 7.84
CA ILE A 41 5.33 5.61 7.49
C ILE A 41 6.68 6.00 6.90
N ALA A 42 7.75 5.47 7.52
CA ALA A 42 9.11 5.80 7.10
C ALA A 42 9.40 5.27 5.69
N GLU A 43 10.14 6.03 4.90
CA GLU A 43 10.58 5.58 3.58
C GLU A 43 11.38 4.27 3.66
N GLY A 44 12.12 4.06 4.77
CA GLY A 44 12.82 2.81 5.03
C GLY A 44 11.92 1.59 5.11
N THR A 45 10.63 1.78 5.36
CA THR A 45 9.62 0.71 5.33
C THR A 45 9.06 0.54 3.92
N ILE A 46 8.90 1.64 3.20
CA ILE A 46 8.28 1.64 1.86
C ILE A 46 9.21 1.08 0.78
N TYR A 47 10.48 1.49 0.79
CA TYR A 47 11.42 1.09 -0.26
C TYR A 47 11.59 -0.42 -0.42
N PRO A 48 11.75 -1.21 0.66
CA PRO A 48 11.85 -2.66 0.50
C PRO A 48 10.60 -3.28 -0.15
N LEU A 49 9.42 -2.72 0.12
CA LEU A 49 8.18 -3.20 -0.48
C LEU A 49 8.13 -2.87 -1.96
N LEU A 50 8.57 -1.67 -2.34
CA LEU A 50 8.63 -1.27 -3.75
C LEU A 50 9.61 -2.15 -4.53
N LEU A 51 10.78 -2.45 -3.96
CA LEU A 51 11.76 -3.33 -4.58
C LEU A 51 11.20 -4.73 -4.77
N ARG A 52 10.43 -5.22 -3.80
CA ARG A 52 9.81 -6.54 -3.90
C ARG A 52 8.74 -6.57 -4.98
N LEU A 53 7.92 -5.52 -5.10
CA LEU A 53 6.94 -5.42 -6.17
C LEU A 53 7.62 -5.44 -7.54
N GLU A 54 8.72 -4.69 -7.69
CA GLU A 54 9.49 -4.65 -8.92
C GLU A 54 10.09 -6.02 -9.25
N LYS A 55 10.70 -6.65 -8.27
CA LYS A 55 11.32 -7.98 -8.42
C LYS A 55 10.30 -9.03 -8.85
N ASN A 56 9.09 -8.94 -8.34
CA ASN A 56 8.04 -9.90 -8.64
C ASN A 56 7.24 -9.56 -9.90
N GLY A 57 7.65 -8.52 -10.63
CA GLY A 57 7.00 -8.13 -11.88
C GLY A 57 5.66 -7.45 -11.69
N LEU A 58 5.36 -6.98 -10.47
CA LEU A 58 4.11 -6.29 -10.16
C LEU A 58 4.20 -4.79 -10.40
N ALA A 59 5.41 -4.25 -10.42
CA ALA A 59 5.68 -2.85 -10.70
C ALA A 59 6.87 -2.72 -11.63
N ASN A 60 6.83 -1.69 -12.48
CA ASN A 60 7.98 -1.24 -13.27
C ASN A 60 8.48 0.05 -12.66
N ALA A 61 9.80 0.27 -12.77
CA ALA A 61 10.41 1.47 -12.24
C ALA A 61 11.20 2.19 -13.33
N GLU A 62 11.18 3.52 -13.28
CA GLU A 62 12.03 4.34 -14.14
C GLU A 62 12.49 5.57 -13.38
N TYR A 63 13.68 6.04 -13.72
CA TYR A 63 14.22 7.26 -13.13
C TYR A 63 13.74 8.45 -13.96
N ARG A 64 13.31 9.51 -13.28
CA ARG A 64 12.92 10.77 -13.90
C ARG A 64 13.70 11.91 -13.30
N ALA A 65 14.07 12.87 -14.14
CA ALA A 65 14.72 14.09 -13.67
C ALA A 65 13.80 14.85 -12.73
N SER A 66 14.36 15.41 -11.66
CA SER A 66 13.61 16.30 -10.78
C SER A 66 14.18 17.72 -10.94
N GLU A 67 13.32 18.74 -10.78
CA GLU A 67 13.74 20.13 -10.90
C GLU A 67 14.71 20.53 -9.79
N VAL A 68 14.64 19.82 -8.67
CA VAL A 68 15.45 20.13 -7.49
C VAL A 68 16.06 18.83 -6.98
N GLY A 69 17.36 18.62 -7.25
CA GLY A 69 18.09 17.48 -6.71
C GLY A 69 18.21 16.30 -7.65
N PRO A 70 18.54 15.11 -7.12
CA PRO A 70 18.82 13.93 -7.95
C PRO A 70 17.55 13.39 -8.61
N LYS A 71 17.76 12.50 -9.59
CA LYS A 71 16.67 11.81 -10.26
C LYS A 71 15.86 11.01 -9.23
N ARG A 72 14.56 10.96 -9.45
CA ARG A 72 13.64 10.19 -8.62
C ARG A 72 13.23 8.91 -9.35
N LYS A 73 13.12 7.83 -8.58
CA LYS A 73 12.68 6.54 -9.10
C LYS A 73 11.17 6.43 -8.97
N TYR A 74 10.48 6.41 -10.11
CA TYR A 74 9.03 6.31 -10.17
C TYR A 74 8.63 4.87 -10.42
N TYR A 75 7.58 4.43 -9.72
CA TYR A 75 7.03 3.09 -9.84
C TYR A 75 5.64 3.16 -10.44
N ALA A 76 5.37 2.27 -11.38
CA ALA A 76 4.06 2.13 -12.01
C ALA A 76 3.61 0.68 -11.91
N LEU A 77 2.31 0.48 -11.74
CA LEU A 77 1.77 -0.87 -11.62
C LEU A 77 1.70 -1.54 -12.99
N THR A 78 2.13 -2.80 -13.07
CA THR A 78 2.05 -3.60 -14.29
C THR A 78 0.66 -4.24 -14.43
N ALA A 79 0.38 -4.87 -15.58
CA ALA A 79 -0.85 -5.63 -15.76
C ALA A 79 -0.94 -6.75 -14.71
N LYS A 80 0.17 -7.44 -14.46
CA LYS A 80 0.24 -8.47 -13.42
C LYS A 80 -0.02 -7.86 -12.04
N GLY A 81 0.52 -6.66 -11.79
CA GLY A 81 0.27 -5.93 -10.56
C GLY A 81 -1.18 -5.58 -10.36
N ARG A 82 -1.89 -5.23 -11.43
CA ARG A 82 -3.33 -4.93 -11.35
C ARG A 82 -4.15 -6.16 -10.96
N GLU A 83 -3.77 -7.32 -11.46
CA GLU A 83 -4.41 -8.59 -11.08
C GLU A 83 -4.17 -8.87 -9.60
N GLU A 84 -2.93 -8.67 -9.14
CA GLU A 84 -2.58 -8.87 -7.74
C GLU A 84 -3.32 -7.88 -6.82
N LEU A 85 -3.46 -6.64 -7.26
CA LEU A 85 -4.20 -5.63 -6.51
C LEU A 85 -5.68 -6.02 -6.38
N ALA A 86 -6.29 -6.53 -7.44
CA ALA A 86 -7.68 -6.99 -7.39
C ALA A 86 -7.83 -8.15 -6.39
N SER A 87 -6.88 -9.09 -6.40
CA SER A 87 -6.85 -10.21 -5.46
C SER A 87 -6.69 -9.72 -4.02
N PHE A 88 -5.78 -8.77 -3.81
CA PHE A 88 -5.59 -8.16 -2.49
C PHE A 88 -6.89 -7.52 -1.99
N LEU A 89 -7.57 -6.75 -2.84
CA LEU A 89 -8.79 -6.06 -2.45
C LEU A 89 -9.89 -7.06 -2.04
N ALA A 90 -10.04 -8.15 -2.80
CA ALA A 90 -11.01 -9.20 -2.48
C ALA A 90 -10.70 -9.83 -1.12
N SER A 91 -9.44 -10.17 -0.89
CA SER A 91 -9.00 -10.76 0.38
C SER A 91 -9.17 -9.79 1.55
N TYR A 92 -8.87 -8.53 1.31
CA TYR A 92 -9.02 -7.48 2.33
C TYR A 92 -10.48 -7.34 2.76
N ARG A 93 -11.41 -7.30 1.79
CA ARG A 93 -12.84 -7.20 2.08
C ARG A 93 -13.36 -8.43 2.82
N GLU A 94 -12.86 -9.60 2.47
CA GLU A 94 -13.19 -10.82 3.17
C GLU A 94 -12.74 -10.78 4.62
N LEU A 95 -11.51 -10.33 4.84
CA LEU A 95 -10.94 -10.22 6.19
C LEU A 95 -11.72 -9.20 7.03
N THR A 96 -11.93 -7.99 6.50
CA THR A 96 -12.63 -6.94 7.25
C THR A 96 -14.07 -7.32 7.54
N GLY A 97 -14.73 -8.00 6.60
CA GLY A 97 -16.09 -8.52 6.82
C GLY A 97 -16.12 -9.51 7.96
N ALA A 98 -15.16 -10.41 8.03
CA ALA A 98 -15.07 -11.40 9.10
C ALA A 98 -14.83 -10.73 10.46
N VAL A 99 -13.88 -9.79 10.50
CA VAL A 99 -13.58 -9.05 11.73
C VAL A 99 -14.79 -8.26 12.20
N ASP A 100 -15.46 -7.56 11.28
CA ASP A 100 -16.63 -6.75 11.60
C ASP A 100 -17.76 -7.61 12.16
N ARG A 101 -18.02 -8.78 11.58
CA ARG A 101 -19.05 -9.68 12.10
C ARG A 101 -18.73 -10.13 13.53
N LEU A 102 -17.48 -10.46 13.78
CA LEU A 102 -17.03 -10.86 15.12
C LEU A 102 -17.20 -9.72 16.11
N MET A 103 -16.77 -8.50 15.75
CA MET A 103 -16.88 -7.34 16.62
C MET A 103 -18.33 -6.96 16.90
N ASP A 104 -19.20 -7.06 15.90
CA ASP A 104 -20.61 -6.77 16.05
C ASP A 104 -21.29 -7.77 17.01
N GLU A 105 -20.90 -9.03 16.93
CA GLU A 105 -21.40 -10.07 17.83
C GLU A 105 -20.98 -9.80 19.28
N MET A 106 -19.74 -9.35 19.47
CA MET A 106 -19.25 -8.96 20.80
C MET A 106 -20.05 -7.80 21.38
N LYS A 107 -20.44 -6.82 20.56
CA LYS A 107 -21.28 -5.71 21.00
C LYS A 107 -22.64 -6.21 21.46
N GLY A 108 -23.24 -7.18 20.76
CA GLY A 108 -24.50 -7.78 21.16
C GLY A 108 -24.39 -8.47 22.50
N GLU A 109 -23.29 -9.15 22.77
CA GLU A 109 -23.08 -9.85 24.03
C GLU A 109 -22.86 -8.90 25.21
N SER A 110 -22.30 -7.72 24.96
CA SER A 110 -22.02 -6.77 26.04
C SER A 110 -23.25 -5.94 26.47
N THR A 111 -24.35 -6.11 25.81
CA THR A 111 -25.61 -5.49 26.20
C THR A 111 -26.51 -6.48 26.91
#